data_6469315ba34625858a961ff1e04d804e
#
_entry.id   6469315ba34625858a961ff1e04d804e
#
_cell.length_a   1.000
_cell.length_b   1.000
_cell.length_c   1.000
_cell.angle_alpha   90.00
_cell.angle_beta   90.00
_cell.angle_gamma   90.00
#
_symmetry.space_group_name_H-M   'P 1'
#
loop_
_entity.id
_entity.type
_entity.pdbx_description
1 polymer ?
#
loop_
_entity_poly.entity_id
_entity_poly.type
_entity_poly.pdbx_seq_one_letter_code
_entity_poly.pdbx_strand_id
1 'polypeptide(L)'
;MGATGFVASVMTAPFESMLHAASEIVEAAHDLEEDGPRGARCLGVHFEGPFLNNKFRRVHRNEWIIPASAARAKEMIDACKGGCLMVTMAPEVDGAADAMRVFLEHGVVCSAGHTSARYREGMLAIGLGFRSLTHAFNGMPPLDHRDPSILAAFIQDRRTMVQLISDGYHVSPVMVDILYRTLGDRIVLATDNMPAADPGYHIEGGVMRSADGTIAGSALRIDQAVRNYMSYAEISFAQAIVGATHAPARLIGADSEMGRIAPGTRADLSFWDEDYRIMGTMVAGTIVHGFHARTTTLAS
;
A
#
# COMPACT_ATOMS: atom_id res chain seq x y z
N MET A 1 -4.39 -0.59 15.79
CA MET A 1 -4.61 -0.76 14.34
C MET A 1 -4.75 -2.24 13.94
N GLY A 2 -4.18 -3.20 14.68
CA GLY A 2 -4.31 -4.64 14.40
C GLY A 2 -3.47 -5.18 13.23
N ALA A 3 -2.69 -4.34 12.55
CA ALA A 3 -1.76 -4.81 11.55
C ALA A 3 -0.64 -5.65 12.19
N THR A 4 -0.29 -6.76 11.56
CA THR A 4 0.81 -7.64 11.99
C THR A 4 2.07 -7.42 11.15
N GLY A 5 1.91 -6.86 9.95
CA GLY A 5 2.97 -6.46 9.05
C GLY A 5 2.57 -5.25 8.23
N PHE A 6 3.56 -4.52 7.75
CA PHE A 6 3.36 -3.36 6.86
C PHE A 6 4.57 -3.18 5.94
N VAL A 7 4.36 -2.49 4.83
CA VAL A 7 5.42 -2.01 3.96
C VAL A 7 5.56 -0.51 4.19
N ALA A 8 6.77 -0.05 4.51
CA ALA A 8 7.04 1.35 4.79
C ALA A 8 7.18 2.13 3.49
N SER A 9 6.39 3.19 3.31
CA SER A 9 6.43 4.00 2.10
C SER A 9 7.39 5.18 2.26
N VAL A 10 8.29 5.34 1.30
CA VAL A 10 9.16 6.50 1.12
C VAL A 10 8.59 7.34 -0.02
N MET A 11 7.98 8.47 0.33
CA MET A 11 7.41 9.41 -0.62
C MET A 11 8.51 10.16 -1.38
N THR A 12 8.20 10.66 -2.58
CA THR A 12 9.12 11.48 -3.40
C THR A 12 9.69 12.66 -2.60
N ALA A 13 11.01 12.68 -2.50
CA ALA A 13 11.86 13.68 -1.84
C ALA A 13 13.13 13.89 -2.69
N PRO A 14 14.10 14.73 -2.29
CA PRO A 14 15.43 14.72 -2.89
C PRO A 14 15.97 13.28 -2.97
N PHE A 15 16.49 12.87 -4.13
CA PHE A 15 16.76 11.47 -4.43
C PHE A 15 17.66 10.80 -3.37
N GLU A 16 18.76 11.46 -2.99
CA GLU A 16 19.65 10.97 -1.93
C GLU A 16 18.96 10.81 -0.56
N SER A 17 18.00 11.70 -0.26
CA SER A 17 17.21 11.58 0.97
C SER A 17 16.29 10.37 0.96
N MET A 18 15.74 10.02 -0.22
CA MET A 18 14.93 8.81 -0.38
C MET A 18 15.78 7.54 -0.16
N LEU A 19 16.99 7.51 -0.73
CA LEU A 19 17.92 6.39 -0.56
C LEU A 19 18.33 6.22 0.91
N HIS A 20 18.64 7.32 1.57
CA HIS A 20 19.00 7.33 2.99
C HIS A 20 17.86 6.84 3.88
N ALA A 21 16.64 7.39 3.70
CA ALA A 21 15.47 6.95 4.44
C ALA A 21 15.17 5.46 4.23
N ALA A 22 15.32 4.95 3.02
CA ALA A 22 15.13 3.53 2.73
C ALA A 22 16.15 2.64 3.46
N SER A 23 17.43 3.05 3.50
CA SER A 23 18.49 2.35 4.25
C SER A 23 18.18 2.32 5.75
N GLU A 24 17.81 3.47 6.34
CA GLU A 24 17.44 3.56 7.75
C GLU A 24 16.23 2.69 8.12
N ILE A 25 15.20 2.64 7.26
CA ILE A 25 14.03 1.79 7.48
C ILE A 25 14.42 0.32 7.52
N VAL A 26 15.28 -0.12 6.59
CA VAL A 26 15.72 -1.53 6.53
C VAL A 26 16.59 -1.88 7.74
N GLU A 27 17.51 -1.01 8.14
CA GLU A 27 18.35 -1.19 9.32
C GLU A 27 17.49 -1.28 10.60
N ALA A 28 16.58 -0.33 10.79
CA ALA A 28 15.66 -0.34 11.93
C ALA A 28 14.75 -1.57 11.96
N ALA A 29 14.30 -2.05 10.78
CA ALA A 29 13.50 -3.27 10.69
C ALA A 29 14.28 -4.50 11.13
N HIS A 30 15.54 -4.60 10.74
CA HIS A 30 16.44 -5.69 11.14
C HIS A 30 16.69 -5.69 12.66
N ASP A 31 17.04 -4.54 13.24
CA ASP A 31 17.28 -4.39 14.68
C ASP A 31 16.05 -4.76 15.51
N LEU A 32 14.85 -4.38 15.04
CA LEU A 32 13.59 -4.74 15.71
C LEU A 32 13.25 -6.22 15.61
N GLU A 33 13.70 -6.93 14.57
CA GLU A 33 13.51 -8.38 14.45
C GLU A 33 14.42 -9.15 15.41
N GLU A 34 15.66 -8.71 15.62
CA GLU A 34 16.61 -9.31 16.57
C GLU A 34 16.12 -9.22 18.02
N ASP A 35 15.48 -8.12 18.39
CA ASP A 35 14.91 -7.89 19.72
C ASP A 35 13.62 -8.70 20.00
N GLY A 36 13.09 -9.37 18.98
CA GLY A 36 11.81 -10.08 19.02
C GLY A 36 10.58 -9.19 18.82
N PRO A 37 9.38 -9.77 18.60
CA PRO A 37 8.22 -9.03 18.17
C PRO A 37 7.68 -8.09 19.27
N ARG A 38 7.75 -6.78 19.03
CA ARG A 38 7.20 -5.71 19.89
C ARG A 38 6.01 -5.00 19.25
N GLY A 39 5.73 -5.27 17.99
CA GLY A 39 4.68 -4.63 17.19
C GLY A 39 4.56 -5.25 15.81
N ALA A 40 3.90 -4.54 14.89
CA ALA A 40 3.82 -4.95 13.50
C ALA A 40 5.22 -4.99 12.86
N ARG A 41 5.49 -6.03 12.08
CA ARG A 41 6.76 -6.19 11.37
C ARG A 41 6.82 -5.27 10.14
N CYS A 42 7.92 -4.56 9.96
CA CYS A 42 8.23 -3.90 8.69
C CYS A 42 8.70 -4.97 7.70
N LEU A 43 7.94 -5.19 6.63
CA LEU A 43 8.23 -6.22 5.63
C LEU A 43 9.27 -5.75 4.61
N GLY A 44 9.46 -4.44 4.49
CA GLY A 44 10.36 -3.79 3.56
C GLY A 44 9.86 -2.42 3.12
N VAL A 45 10.46 -1.90 2.07
CA VAL A 45 10.28 -0.55 1.57
C VAL A 45 9.42 -0.53 0.31
N HIS A 46 8.51 0.42 0.24
CA HIS A 46 7.81 0.87 -0.95
C HIS A 46 8.28 2.28 -1.30
N PHE A 47 8.83 2.47 -2.49
CA PHE A 47 9.08 3.82 -3.00
C PHE A 47 7.86 4.36 -3.73
N GLU A 48 7.31 5.48 -3.29
CA GLU A 48 6.30 6.21 -4.03
C GLU A 48 6.95 7.34 -4.84
N GLY A 49 7.25 7.02 -6.07
CA GLY A 49 8.09 7.82 -6.97
C GLY A 49 9.59 7.45 -6.82
N PRO A 50 10.51 8.30 -7.31
CA PRO A 50 10.35 9.66 -7.86
C PRO A 50 9.99 9.71 -9.36
N PHE A 51 9.74 8.59 -10.01
CA PHE A 51 9.47 8.45 -11.45
C PHE A 51 7.97 8.66 -11.74
N LEU A 52 7.47 9.87 -11.47
CA LEU A 52 6.05 10.22 -11.53
C LEU A 52 5.75 11.17 -12.70
N ASN A 53 4.49 11.26 -13.09
CA ASN A 53 4.03 12.24 -14.06
C ASN A 53 3.66 13.56 -13.39
N ASN A 54 4.29 14.64 -13.78
CA ASN A 54 4.10 15.97 -13.21
C ASN A 54 2.65 16.46 -13.20
N LYS A 55 1.85 16.08 -14.20
CA LYS A 55 0.44 16.48 -14.29
C LYS A 55 -0.41 15.83 -13.19
N PHE A 56 -0.04 14.64 -12.75
CA PHE A 56 -0.79 13.86 -11.76
C PHE A 56 -0.04 13.67 -10.45
N ARG A 57 0.98 14.50 -10.20
CA ARG A 57 1.87 14.43 -9.04
C ARG A 57 1.19 14.68 -7.70
N ARG A 58 0.00 15.31 -7.69
CA ARG A 58 -0.71 15.68 -6.46
C ARG A 58 0.20 16.51 -5.53
N VAL A 59 0.48 16.01 -4.32
CA VAL A 59 1.30 16.71 -3.30
C VAL A 59 2.81 16.50 -3.48
N HIS A 60 3.26 15.59 -4.35
CA HIS A 60 4.67 15.43 -4.63
C HIS A 60 5.23 16.70 -5.26
N ARG A 61 6.39 17.18 -4.78
CA ARG A 61 7.00 18.41 -5.29
C ARG A 61 7.62 18.18 -6.66
N ASN A 62 7.34 19.10 -7.60
CA ASN A 62 7.77 18.98 -8.99
C ASN A 62 9.29 18.86 -9.13
N GLU A 63 10.04 19.59 -8.30
CA GLU A 63 11.50 19.62 -8.30
C GLU A 63 12.16 18.31 -7.90
N TRP A 64 11.42 17.38 -7.29
CA TRP A 64 11.90 16.07 -6.86
C TRP A 64 11.47 14.93 -7.79
N ILE A 65 10.60 15.22 -8.75
CA ILE A 65 10.22 14.27 -9.79
C ILE A 65 11.32 14.26 -10.84
N ILE A 66 11.91 13.11 -11.08
CA ILE A 66 13.06 12.93 -11.97
C ILE A 66 12.78 11.86 -13.02
N PRO A 67 13.45 11.91 -14.19
CA PRO A 67 13.34 10.85 -15.18
C PRO A 67 13.79 9.50 -14.62
N ALA A 68 13.10 8.44 -15.02
CA ALA A 68 13.47 7.09 -14.67
C ALA A 68 14.75 6.65 -15.41
N SER A 69 15.50 5.73 -14.82
CA SER A 69 16.61 5.06 -15.49
C SER A 69 16.98 3.76 -14.77
N ALA A 70 17.61 2.84 -15.49
CA ALA A 70 18.14 1.60 -14.92
C ALA A 70 19.14 1.86 -13.78
N ALA A 71 19.99 2.89 -13.92
CA ALA A 71 20.96 3.26 -12.89
C ALA A 71 20.28 3.68 -11.58
N ARG A 72 19.31 4.60 -11.66
CA ARG A 72 18.55 5.05 -10.48
C ARG A 72 17.73 3.93 -9.83
N ALA A 73 17.11 3.06 -10.64
CA ALA A 73 16.43 1.89 -10.10
C ALA A 73 17.39 0.99 -9.31
N LYS A 74 18.61 0.78 -9.82
CA LYS A 74 19.64 0.01 -9.13
C LYS A 74 20.06 0.66 -7.82
N GLU A 75 20.28 1.97 -7.78
CA GLU A 75 20.62 2.72 -6.56
C GLU A 75 19.51 2.58 -5.49
N MET A 76 18.22 2.67 -5.89
CA MET A 76 17.08 2.47 -4.99
C MET A 76 17.05 1.04 -4.39
N ILE A 77 17.32 0.02 -5.21
CA ILE A 77 17.39 -1.38 -4.77
C ILE A 77 18.57 -1.59 -3.81
N ASP A 78 19.75 -1.06 -4.16
CA ASP A 78 20.96 -1.20 -3.36
C ASP A 78 20.81 -0.54 -1.97
N ALA A 79 20.16 0.63 -1.91
CA ALA A 79 19.88 1.31 -0.65
C ALA A 79 19.01 0.47 0.31
N CYS A 80 18.15 -0.38 -0.23
CA CYS A 80 17.27 -1.25 0.56
C CYS A 80 17.92 -2.57 0.98
N LYS A 81 19.16 -2.90 0.57
CA LYS A 81 19.88 -4.12 0.98
C LYS A 81 19.03 -5.41 0.87
N GLY A 82 18.18 -5.50 -0.16
CA GLY A 82 17.25 -6.61 -0.39
C GLY A 82 15.83 -6.38 0.15
N GLY A 83 15.58 -5.31 0.90
CA GLY A 83 14.25 -4.99 1.45
C GLY A 83 13.37 -4.12 0.54
N CYS A 84 13.73 -3.89 -0.73
CA CYS A 84 12.87 -3.18 -1.67
C CYS A 84 11.76 -4.11 -2.16
N LEU A 85 10.51 -3.85 -1.77
CA LEU A 85 9.37 -4.70 -2.13
C LEU A 85 8.51 -4.14 -3.25
N MET A 86 8.37 -2.82 -3.31
CA MET A 86 7.46 -2.19 -4.26
C MET A 86 7.99 -0.82 -4.71
N VAL A 87 7.64 -0.45 -5.93
CA VAL A 87 7.79 0.91 -6.45
C VAL A 87 6.50 1.37 -7.10
N THR A 88 6.02 2.56 -6.75
CA THR A 88 4.98 3.27 -7.51
C THR A 88 5.64 4.21 -8.50
N MET A 89 5.32 4.05 -9.78
CA MET A 89 5.86 4.87 -10.85
C MET A 89 4.84 5.05 -11.99
N ALA A 90 4.99 6.12 -12.74
CA ALA A 90 4.22 6.34 -13.96
C ALA A 90 4.84 5.53 -15.12
N PRO A 91 4.07 4.63 -15.76
CA PRO A 91 4.64 3.76 -16.80
C PRO A 91 5.01 4.49 -18.10
N GLU A 92 4.46 5.68 -18.32
CA GLU A 92 4.65 6.48 -19.54
C GLU A 92 5.82 7.47 -19.47
N VAL A 93 6.49 7.63 -18.31
CA VAL A 93 7.61 8.59 -18.20
C VAL A 93 8.87 8.05 -18.87
N ASP A 94 9.71 8.97 -19.31
CA ASP A 94 10.97 8.63 -19.96
C ASP A 94 11.84 7.72 -19.10
N GLY A 95 12.34 6.63 -19.71
CA GLY A 95 13.16 5.62 -19.03
C GLY A 95 12.40 4.63 -18.13
N ALA A 96 11.07 4.72 -18.03
CA ALA A 96 10.27 3.85 -17.17
C ALA A 96 10.46 2.35 -17.48
N ALA A 97 10.51 1.97 -18.76
CA ALA A 97 10.68 0.58 -19.16
C ALA A 97 12.04 -0.01 -18.73
N ASP A 98 13.11 0.79 -18.78
CA ASP A 98 14.44 0.36 -18.37
C ASP A 98 14.56 0.25 -16.84
N ALA A 99 14.03 1.23 -16.11
CA ALA A 99 13.96 1.17 -14.65
C ALA A 99 13.13 -0.03 -14.17
N MET A 100 11.95 -0.22 -14.77
CA MET A 100 11.07 -1.33 -14.45
C MET A 100 11.74 -2.69 -14.63
N ARG A 101 12.50 -2.89 -15.73
CA ARG A 101 13.24 -4.15 -15.96
C ARG A 101 14.15 -4.47 -14.79
N VAL A 102 14.90 -3.47 -14.29
CA VAL A 102 15.79 -3.63 -13.14
C VAL A 102 15.00 -3.97 -11.88
N PHE A 103 13.88 -3.31 -11.61
CA PHE A 103 13.02 -3.64 -10.48
C PHE A 103 12.49 -5.09 -10.56
N LEU A 104 12.01 -5.52 -11.72
CA LEU A 104 11.48 -6.88 -11.91
C LEU A 104 12.56 -7.96 -11.76
N GLU A 105 13.78 -7.73 -12.26
CA GLU A 105 14.92 -8.64 -12.10
C GLU A 105 15.28 -8.87 -10.62
N HIS A 106 14.94 -7.93 -9.74
CA HIS A 106 15.15 -8.02 -8.30
C HIS A 106 13.87 -8.39 -7.51
N GLY A 107 12.81 -8.81 -8.20
CA GLY A 107 11.56 -9.23 -7.57
C GLY A 107 10.71 -8.09 -7.00
N VAL A 108 11.02 -6.84 -7.33
CA VAL A 108 10.28 -5.67 -6.85
C VAL A 108 8.95 -5.54 -7.61
N VAL A 109 7.85 -5.35 -6.89
CA VAL A 109 6.53 -5.13 -7.48
C VAL A 109 6.45 -3.73 -8.09
N CYS A 110 6.24 -3.64 -9.40
CA CYS A 110 5.95 -2.38 -10.06
C CYS A 110 4.45 -2.09 -9.99
N SER A 111 4.10 -0.98 -9.33
CA SER A 111 2.74 -0.44 -9.21
C SER A 111 2.60 0.83 -10.05
N ALA A 112 1.57 0.93 -10.86
CA ALA A 112 1.32 2.14 -11.62
C ALA A 112 0.59 3.17 -10.74
N GLY A 113 1.07 4.41 -10.74
CA GLY A 113 0.45 5.51 -9.99
C GLY A 113 1.04 6.85 -10.36
N HIS A 114 0.38 7.94 -9.98
CA HIS A 114 0.77 9.30 -10.34
C HIS A 114 1.09 9.44 -11.83
N THR A 115 0.15 8.99 -12.67
CA THR A 115 0.33 8.73 -14.10
C THR A 115 -0.72 9.44 -14.94
N SER A 116 -0.36 9.85 -16.15
CA SER A 116 -1.31 10.31 -17.17
C SER A 116 -1.76 9.19 -18.11
N ALA A 117 -1.25 7.96 -17.92
CA ALA A 117 -1.51 6.85 -18.81
C ALA A 117 -3.01 6.55 -18.96
N ARG A 118 -3.39 6.21 -20.16
CA ARG A 118 -4.72 5.79 -20.56
C ARG A 118 -4.78 4.26 -20.69
N TYR A 119 -5.91 3.75 -21.10
CA TYR A 119 -6.16 2.31 -21.19
C TYR A 119 -5.08 1.56 -22.01
N ARG A 120 -4.71 2.08 -23.20
CA ARG A 120 -3.71 1.41 -24.07
C ARG A 120 -2.33 1.36 -23.42
N GLU A 121 -1.90 2.46 -22.81
CA GLU A 121 -0.64 2.53 -22.09
C GLU A 121 -0.65 1.63 -20.86
N GLY A 122 -1.78 1.56 -20.17
CA GLY A 122 -1.99 0.62 -19.06
C GLY A 122 -1.84 -0.85 -19.49
N MET A 123 -2.44 -1.23 -20.63
CA MET A 123 -2.29 -2.58 -21.17
C MET A 123 -0.83 -2.90 -21.54
N LEU A 124 -0.11 -1.92 -22.11
CA LEU A 124 1.32 -2.07 -22.39
C LEU A 124 2.13 -2.23 -21.10
N ALA A 125 1.86 -1.39 -20.09
CA ALA A 125 2.51 -1.46 -18.78
C ALA A 125 2.30 -2.84 -18.12
N ILE A 126 1.09 -3.37 -18.14
CA ILE A 126 0.78 -4.72 -17.64
C ILE A 126 1.53 -5.79 -18.44
N GLY A 127 1.60 -5.62 -19.76
CA GLY A 127 2.37 -6.51 -20.65
C GLY A 127 3.86 -6.52 -20.30
N LEU A 128 4.41 -5.38 -19.90
CA LEU A 128 5.80 -5.24 -19.48
C LEU A 128 6.06 -5.80 -18.06
N GLY A 129 5.07 -5.88 -17.17
CA GLY A 129 5.25 -6.45 -15.85
C GLY A 129 4.64 -5.71 -14.68
N PHE A 130 3.96 -4.58 -14.91
CA PHE A 130 3.19 -3.95 -13.83
C PHE A 130 2.10 -4.90 -13.31
N ARG A 131 1.98 -5.01 -11.99
CA ARG A 131 1.03 -5.93 -11.34
C ARG A 131 0.11 -5.25 -10.35
N SER A 132 0.37 -3.99 -10.01
CA SER A 132 -0.46 -3.22 -9.08
C SER A 132 -0.81 -1.85 -9.65
N LEU A 133 -1.96 -1.32 -9.23
CA LEU A 133 -2.35 0.08 -9.41
C LEU A 133 -2.47 0.72 -8.04
N THR A 134 -1.70 1.77 -7.80
CA THR A 134 -1.64 2.49 -6.52
C THR A 134 -2.90 3.34 -6.36
N HIS A 135 -3.48 3.36 -5.15
CA HIS A 135 -4.61 4.20 -4.71
C HIS A 135 -5.60 4.59 -5.82
N ALA A 136 -6.33 3.60 -6.35
CA ALA A 136 -7.26 3.75 -7.48
C ALA A 136 -8.06 5.05 -7.45
N PHE A 137 -8.26 5.66 -8.62
CA PHE A 137 -8.86 6.97 -8.89
C PHE A 137 -8.02 8.18 -8.49
N ASN A 138 -7.01 8.04 -7.64
CA ASN A 138 -6.19 9.14 -7.16
C ASN A 138 -4.90 9.26 -7.98
N GLY A 139 -4.46 10.48 -8.29
CA GLY A 139 -3.23 10.69 -9.06
C GLY A 139 -3.25 10.06 -10.47
N MET A 140 -4.41 9.96 -11.11
CA MET A 140 -4.58 9.38 -12.45
C MET A 140 -5.77 10.04 -13.18
N PRO A 141 -5.90 9.85 -14.51
CA PRO A 141 -7.08 10.31 -15.26
C PRO A 141 -8.37 9.65 -14.73
N PRO A 142 -9.52 10.35 -14.79
CA PRO A 142 -10.79 9.78 -14.41
C PRO A 142 -11.20 8.61 -15.33
N LEU A 143 -12.01 7.70 -14.82
CA LEU A 143 -12.60 6.61 -15.59
C LEU A 143 -13.69 7.17 -16.50
N ASP A 144 -13.35 7.47 -17.75
CA ASP A 144 -14.27 7.98 -18.76
C ASP A 144 -14.72 6.85 -19.70
N HIS A 145 -15.95 6.93 -20.18
CA HIS A 145 -16.56 5.88 -21.01
C HIS A 145 -16.08 5.85 -22.47
N ARG A 146 -15.48 6.96 -22.97
CA ARG A 146 -14.93 7.08 -24.34
C ARG A 146 -13.42 7.05 -24.39
N ASP A 147 -12.77 7.51 -23.32
CA ASP A 147 -11.32 7.52 -23.17
C ASP A 147 -10.95 6.97 -21.78
N PRO A 148 -11.05 5.66 -21.60
CA PRO A 148 -10.81 5.02 -20.29
C PRO A 148 -9.39 5.28 -19.78
N SER A 149 -9.29 5.46 -18.47
CA SER A 149 -8.00 5.63 -17.80
C SER A 149 -7.24 4.30 -17.68
N ILE A 150 -6.03 4.39 -17.16
CA ILE A 150 -5.22 3.22 -16.79
C ILE A 150 -5.98 2.25 -15.86
N LEU A 151 -6.85 2.76 -14.98
CA LEU A 151 -7.67 1.94 -14.09
C LEU A 151 -8.50 0.90 -14.86
N ALA A 152 -9.04 1.26 -16.04
CA ALA A 152 -9.80 0.31 -16.86
C ALA A 152 -8.95 -0.87 -17.33
N ALA A 153 -7.67 -0.66 -17.66
CA ALA A 153 -6.75 -1.72 -18.01
C ALA A 153 -6.51 -2.68 -16.84
N PHE A 154 -6.29 -2.14 -15.63
CA PHE A 154 -6.08 -2.92 -14.42
C PHE A 154 -7.36 -3.64 -13.94
N ILE A 155 -8.54 -3.08 -14.20
CA ILE A 155 -9.81 -3.79 -13.96
C ILE A 155 -9.91 -4.99 -14.90
N GLN A 156 -9.62 -4.82 -16.18
CA GLN A 156 -9.81 -5.84 -17.21
C GLN A 156 -8.81 -6.99 -17.08
N ASP A 157 -7.54 -6.72 -16.80
CA ASP A 157 -6.52 -7.75 -16.71
C ASP A 157 -6.54 -8.44 -15.33
N ARG A 158 -6.84 -9.73 -15.33
CA ARG A 158 -7.00 -10.53 -14.10
C ARG A 158 -5.69 -10.82 -13.35
N ARG A 159 -4.55 -10.52 -13.94
CA ARG A 159 -3.21 -10.71 -13.32
C ARG A 159 -2.85 -9.57 -12.38
N THR A 160 -3.60 -8.47 -12.40
CA THR A 160 -3.31 -7.25 -11.66
C THR A 160 -4.12 -7.16 -10.38
N MET A 161 -3.62 -6.39 -9.44
CA MET A 161 -4.30 -6.01 -8.19
C MET A 161 -4.44 -4.50 -8.11
N VAL A 162 -5.43 -4.01 -7.38
CA VAL A 162 -5.76 -2.59 -7.31
C VAL A 162 -5.80 -2.16 -5.85
N GLN A 163 -4.98 -1.18 -5.49
CA GLN A 163 -4.97 -0.62 -4.14
C GLN A 163 -6.12 0.37 -3.97
N LEU A 164 -6.79 0.32 -2.83
CA LEU A 164 -7.98 1.11 -2.53
C LEU A 164 -7.88 1.74 -1.14
N ILE A 165 -8.08 3.06 -1.06
CA ILE A 165 -8.26 3.80 0.19
C ILE A 165 -9.76 3.91 0.45
N SER A 166 -10.27 3.16 1.42
CA SER A 166 -11.70 3.08 1.74
C SER A 166 -12.11 4.02 2.89
N ASP A 167 -11.67 5.28 2.84
CA ASP A 167 -11.99 6.28 3.86
C ASP A 167 -13.28 7.07 3.59
N GLY A 168 -13.85 6.93 2.38
CA GLY A 168 -15.02 7.67 1.92
C GLY A 168 -14.72 9.08 1.40
N TYR A 169 -13.45 9.51 1.44
CA TYR A 169 -12.98 10.82 0.95
C TYR A 169 -12.15 10.69 -0.33
N HIS A 170 -11.16 9.78 -0.34
CA HIS A 170 -10.38 9.47 -1.53
C HIS A 170 -11.22 8.80 -2.62
N VAL A 171 -12.13 7.92 -2.19
CA VAL A 171 -13.05 7.20 -3.08
C VAL A 171 -14.43 7.18 -2.42
N SER A 172 -15.46 7.61 -3.17
CA SER A 172 -16.83 7.58 -2.64
C SER A 172 -17.31 6.16 -2.42
N PRO A 173 -18.20 5.91 -1.43
CA PRO A 173 -18.74 4.58 -1.13
C PRO A 173 -19.29 3.84 -2.34
N VAL A 174 -20.02 4.52 -3.20
CA VAL A 174 -20.56 3.94 -4.43
C VAL A 174 -19.47 3.43 -5.38
N MET A 175 -18.34 4.13 -5.48
CA MET A 175 -17.22 3.68 -6.32
C MET A 175 -16.44 2.53 -5.68
N VAL A 176 -16.42 2.44 -4.37
CA VAL A 176 -15.88 1.28 -3.64
C VAL A 176 -16.69 0.02 -3.96
N ASP A 177 -18.03 0.11 -3.94
CA ASP A 177 -18.91 -1.01 -4.30
C ASP A 177 -18.72 -1.44 -5.77
N ILE A 178 -18.67 -0.47 -6.71
CA ILE A 178 -18.42 -0.76 -8.13
C ILE A 178 -17.09 -1.48 -8.32
N LEU A 179 -16.03 -1.03 -7.65
CA LEU A 179 -14.73 -1.70 -7.72
C LEU A 179 -14.79 -3.12 -7.16
N TYR A 180 -15.45 -3.32 -6.01
CA TYR A 180 -15.60 -4.66 -5.44
C TYR A 180 -16.32 -5.61 -6.41
N ARG A 181 -17.43 -5.20 -7.00
CA ARG A 181 -18.19 -6.02 -7.97
C ARG A 181 -17.38 -6.41 -9.20
N THR A 182 -16.39 -5.61 -9.56
CA THR A 182 -15.54 -5.86 -10.74
C THR A 182 -14.24 -6.59 -10.42
N LEU A 183 -13.65 -6.36 -9.27
CA LEU A 183 -12.31 -6.84 -8.90
C LEU A 183 -12.33 -8.02 -7.90
N GLY A 184 -13.31 -8.06 -6.99
CA GLY A 184 -13.41 -9.08 -5.95
C GLY A 184 -12.16 -9.11 -5.06
N ASP A 185 -11.50 -10.26 -4.99
CA ASP A 185 -10.30 -10.52 -4.19
C ASP A 185 -9.01 -9.87 -4.72
N ARG A 186 -9.10 -9.13 -5.81
CA ARG A 186 -7.97 -8.35 -6.38
C ARG A 186 -7.84 -6.95 -5.77
N ILE A 187 -8.71 -6.56 -4.84
CA ILE A 187 -8.57 -5.31 -4.09
C ILE A 187 -7.60 -5.51 -2.94
N VAL A 188 -6.64 -4.58 -2.84
CA VAL A 188 -5.72 -4.43 -1.71
C VAL A 188 -6.11 -3.17 -0.95
N LEU A 189 -6.52 -3.31 0.30
CA LEU A 189 -6.80 -2.14 1.14
C LEU A 189 -5.48 -1.49 1.54
N ALA A 190 -5.34 -0.23 1.18
CA ALA A 190 -4.24 0.64 1.57
C ALA A 190 -4.77 1.77 2.46
N THR A 191 -3.97 2.20 3.41
CA THR A 191 -4.36 3.34 4.26
C THR A 191 -3.87 4.66 3.70
N ASP A 192 -2.74 4.67 3.02
CA ASP A 192 -2.06 5.91 2.62
C ASP A 192 -1.94 6.89 3.79
N ASN A 193 -1.61 6.32 4.97
CA ASN A 193 -1.57 7.07 6.23
C ASN A 193 -0.25 7.85 6.32
N MET A 194 -0.38 9.13 6.63
CA MET A 194 0.77 10.00 6.88
C MET A 194 0.88 10.35 8.38
N PRO A 195 2.11 10.51 8.90
CA PRO A 195 2.30 11.00 10.28
C PRO A 195 1.69 12.39 10.45
N ALA A 196 0.90 12.58 11.52
CA ALA A 196 0.27 13.86 11.84
C ALA A 196 1.29 14.98 12.20
N ALA A 197 2.57 14.64 12.31
CA ALA A 197 3.61 15.56 12.76
C ALA A 197 4.31 16.36 11.64
N ASP A 198 3.95 16.15 10.37
CA ASP A 198 4.52 16.95 9.28
C ASP A 198 3.89 18.35 9.28
N PRO A 199 4.68 19.43 9.52
CA PRO A 199 4.15 20.79 9.66
C PRO A 199 3.52 21.34 8.37
N GLY A 200 3.72 20.70 7.23
CA GLY A 200 3.11 21.08 5.95
C GLY A 200 1.67 20.59 5.76
N TYR A 201 1.17 19.75 6.67
CA TYR A 201 -0.12 19.08 6.53
C TYR A 201 -0.97 19.19 7.80
N HIS A 202 -2.29 19.12 7.63
CA HIS A 202 -3.25 19.11 8.75
C HIS A 202 -4.35 18.07 8.49
N ILE A 203 -4.93 17.56 9.57
CA ILE A 203 -6.06 16.62 9.48
C ILE A 203 -7.37 17.41 9.48
N GLU A 204 -8.18 17.22 8.45
CA GLU A 204 -9.53 17.75 8.33
C GLU A 204 -10.48 16.62 7.92
N GLY A 205 -11.48 16.34 8.76
CA GLY A 205 -12.48 15.31 8.48
C GLY A 205 -11.94 13.88 8.37
N GLY A 206 -10.75 13.58 8.93
CA GLY A 206 -10.10 12.25 8.82
C GLY A 206 -9.18 12.10 7.60
N VAL A 207 -8.98 13.16 6.85
CA VAL A 207 -8.10 13.22 5.67
C VAL A 207 -6.94 14.16 5.96
N MET A 208 -5.76 13.81 5.48
CA MET A 208 -4.60 14.68 5.52
C MET A 208 -4.64 15.65 4.34
N ARG A 209 -4.52 16.97 4.62
CA ARG A 209 -4.52 18.01 3.58
C ARG A 209 -3.28 18.88 3.68
N SER A 210 -2.77 19.27 2.52
CA SER A 210 -1.78 20.33 2.40
C SER A 210 -2.41 21.73 2.60
N ALA A 211 -1.58 22.75 2.73
CA ALA A 211 -2.02 24.13 2.98
C ALA A 211 -2.96 24.69 1.89
N ASP A 212 -2.88 24.20 0.66
CA ASP A 212 -3.78 24.55 -0.45
C ASP A 212 -5.07 23.72 -0.52
N GLY A 213 -5.29 22.83 0.48
CA GLY A 213 -6.47 21.98 0.58
C GLY A 213 -6.40 20.69 -0.23
N THR A 214 -5.29 20.42 -0.93
CA THR A 214 -5.11 19.16 -1.68
C THR A 214 -5.03 17.98 -0.71
N ILE A 215 -5.74 16.88 -1.01
CA ILE A 215 -5.62 15.63 -0.25
C ILE A 215 -4.22 15.07 -0.47
N ALA A 216 -3.51 14.82 0.64
CA ALA A 216 -2.12 14.38 0.67
C ALA A 216 -1.95 12.94 1.16
N GLY A 217 -2.98 12.40 1.79
CA GLY A 217 -3.02 11.08 2.38
C GLY A 217 -4.15 10.99 3.39
N SER A 218 -4.15 9.99 4.23
CA SER A 218 -5.23 9.74 5.18
C SER A 218 -4.76 9.67 6.64
N ALA A 219 -5.72 9.77 7.56
CA ALA A 219 -5.59 9.33 8.95
C ALA A 219 -6.24 7.94 9.17
N LEU A 220 -6.52 7.22 8.09
CA LEU A 220 -7.23 5.95 8.08
C LEU A 220 -6.40 4.87 8.77
N ARG A 221 -7.03 4.11 9.64
CA ARG A 221 -6.47 2.90 10.24
C ARG A 221 -6.95 1.69 9.44
N ILE A 222 -6.14 0.65 9.33
CA ILE A 222 -6.51 -0.54 8.54
C ILE A 222 -7.77 -1.24 9.07
N ASP A 223 -7.99 -1.26 10.38
CA ASP A 223 -9.21 -1.80 10.98
C ASP A 223 -10.45 -0.98 10.58
N GLN A 224 -10.33 0.33 10.48
CA GLN A 224 -11.40 1.20 9.98
C GLN A 224 -11.59 1.02 8.48
N ALA A 225 -10.50 0.84 7.70
CA ALA A 225 -10.58 0.55 6.28
C ALA A 225 -11.41 -0.72 5.99
N VAL A 226 -11.20 -1.79 6.76
CA VAL A 226 -11.99 -3.03 6.65
C VAL A 226 -13.47 -2.78 6.96
N ARG A 227 -13.80 -2.08 8.05
CA ARG A 227 -15.21 -1.78 8.39
C ARG A 227 -15.88 -0.91 7.34
N ASN A 228 -15.19 0.12 6.85
CA ASN A 228 -15.71 0.98 5.80
C ASN A 228 -15.95 0.17 4.52
N TYR A 229 -14.99 -0.68 4.13
CA TYR A 229 -15.11 -1.53 2.95
C TYR A 229 -16.29 -2.50 3.05
N MET A 230 -16.48 -3.13 4.22
CA MET A 230 -17.68 -3.94 4.51
C MET A 230 -18.97 -3.15 4.27
N SER A 231 -19.04 -1.95 4.86
CA SER A 231 -20.24 -1.10 4.79
C SER A 231 -20.50 -0.58 3.38
N TYR A 232 -19.45 -0.14 2.67
CA TYR A 232 -19.60 0.50 1.35
C TYR A 232 -19.91 -0.51 0.25
N ALA A 233 -19.32 -1.70 0.31
CA ALA A 233 -19.54 -2.76 -0.67
C ALA A 233 -20.64 -3.76 -0.25
N GLU A 234 -21.26 -3.56 0.93
CA GLU A 234 -22.30 -4.44 1.49
C GLU A 234 -21.87 -5.92 1.54
N ILE A 235 -20.66 -6.18 2.04
CA ILE A 235 -20.04 -7.50 2.07
C ILE A 235 -19.77 -7.97 3.50
N SER A 236 -19.61 -9.29 3.66
CA SER A 236 -19.28 -9.91 4.94
C SER A 236 -17.84 -9.54 5.38
N PHE A 237 -17.59 -9.65 6.69
CA PHE A 237 -16.24 -9.51 7.24
C PHE A 237 -15.24 -10.46 6.56
N ALA A 238 -15.62 -11.71 6.34
CA ALA A 238 -14.77 -12.71 5.70
C ALA A 238 -14.34 -12.31 4.28
N GLN A 239 -15.19 -11.61 3.54
CA GLN A 239 -14.87 -11.08 2.22
C GLN A 239 -13.98 -9.82 2.32
N ALA A 240 -14.31 -8.90 3.24
CA ALA A 240 -13.58 -7.63 3.38
C ALA A 240 -12.15 -7.82 3.89
N ILE A 241 -11.96 -8.74 4.85
CA ILE A 241 -10.65 -8.96 5.48
C ILE A 241 -9.60 -9.49 4.49
N VAL A 242 -10.01 -10.15 3.42
CA VAL A 242 -9.11 -10.59 2.34
C VAL A 242 -8.31 -9.42 1.78
N GLY A 243 -8.95 -8.25 1.62
CA GLY A 243 -8.29 -7.03 1.12
C GLY A 243 -7.20 -6.48 2.05
N ALA A 244 -7.22 -6.82 3.33
CA ALA A 244 -6.24 -6.40 4.33
C ALA A 244 -5.27 -7.51 4.76
N THR A 245 -5.42 -8.73 4.23
CA THR A 245 -4.62 -9.91 4.64
C THR A 245 -4.04 -10.66 3.45
N HIS A 246 -4.83 -11.52 2.82
CA HIS A 246 -4.35 -12.38 1.74
C HIS A 246 -4.02 -11.61 0.45
N ALA A 247 -4.82 -10.60 0.09
CA ALA A 247 -4.58 -9.81 -1.11
C ALA A 247 -3.24 -9.05 -1.06
N PRO A 248 -2.91 -8.26 -0.01
CA PRO A 248 -1.60 -7.62 0.09
C PRO A 248 -0.45 -8.62 0.20
N ALA A 249 -0.61 -9.74 0.92
CA ALA A 249 0.41 -10.78 0.98
C ALA A 249 0.71 -11.37 -0.41
N ARG A 250 -0.33 -11.68 -1.19
CA ARG A 250 -0.22 -12.17 -2.58
C ARG A 250 0.45 -11.14 -3.48
N LEU A 251 0.15 -9.86 -3.30
CA LEU A 251 0.75 -8.79 -4.11
C LEU A 251 2.27 -8.76 -3.97
N ILE A 252 2.79 -8.92 -2.76
CA ILE A 252 4.24 -8.89 -2.48
C ILE A 252 4.89 -10.29 -2.49
N GLY A 253 4.16 -11.35 -2.88
CA GLY A 253 4.69 -12.72 -2.96
C GLY A 253 4.91 -13.41 -1.61
N ALA A 254 4.26 -12.92 -0.53
CA ALA A 254 4.40 -13.44 0.83
C ALA A 254 3.23 -14.35 1.27
N ASP A 255 2.33 -14.72 0.37
CA ASP A 255 1.08 -15.46 0.68
C ASP A 255 1.31 -16.95 1.04
N SER A 256 2.52 -17.47 0.84
CA SER A 256 2.93 -18.76 1.41
C SER A 256 3.19 -18.69 2.91
N GLU A 257 3.57 -17.52 3.44
CA GLU A 257 3.99 -17.33 4.83
C GLU A 257 2.93 -16.63 5.69
N MET A 258 2.13 -15.73 5.10
CA MET A 258 1.18 -14.87 5.82
C MET A 258 -0.10 -14.59 5.02
N GLY A 259 -1.02 -13.83 5.64
CA GLY A 259 -2.27 -13.39 5.00
C GLY A 259 -3.41 -14.41 5.10
N ARG A 260 -3.18 -15.59 5.69
CA ARG A 260 -4.19 -16.64 5.94
C ARG A 260 -3.83 -17.47 7.15
N ILE A 261 -4.82 -18.13 7.75
CA ILE A 261 -4.60 -19.10 8.81
C ILE A 261 -4.53 -20.49 8.15
N ALA A 262 -3.31 -21.04 8.07
CA ALA A 262 -3.06 -22.35 7.48
C ALA A 262 -1.83 -23.03 8.15
N PRO A 263 -1.71 -24.35 8.10
CA PRO A 263 -0.49 -25.02 8.56
C PRO A 263 0.74 -24.51 7.82
N GLY A 264 1.80 -24.17 8.55
CA GLY A 264 3.06 -23.66 8.01
C GLY A 264 3.11 -22.15 7.81
N THR A 265 1.99 -21.42 7.95
CA THR A 265 2.03 -19.95 7.96
C THR A 265 2.45 -19.42 9.35
N ARG A 266 2.98 -18.20 9.36
CA ARG A 266 3.35 -17.51 10.62
C ARG A 266 2.12 -17.28 11.48
N ALA A 267 2.29 -17.33 12.78
CA ALA A 267 1.26 -17.01 13.76
C ALA A 267 1.14 -15.47 13.93
N ASP A 268 0.80 -14.79 12.83
CA ASP A 268 0.53 -13.36 12.75
C ASP A 268 -0.98 -13.16 12.70
N LEU A 269 -1.62 -12.84 13.84
CA LEU A 269 -3.06 -12.86 13.99
C LEU A 269 -3.58 -11.53 14.53
N SER A 270 -4.71 -11.08 14.03
CA SER A 270 -5.51 -10.02 14.63
C SER A 270 -6.82 -10.59 15.19
N PHE A 271 -7.18 -10.19 16.39
CA PHE A 271 -8.39 -10.63 17.09
C PHE A 271 -9.41 -9.50 17.09
N TRP A 272 -10.64 -9.82 16.74
CA TRP A 272 -11.71 -8.83 16.54
C TRP A 272 -12.92 -9.19 17.40
N ASP A 273 -13.63 -8.20 17.90
CA ASP A 273 -14.91 -8.37 18.58
C ASP A 273 -16.09 -8.49 17.59
N GLU A 274 -17.31 -8.61 18.13
CA GLU A 274 -18.53 -8.71 17.34
C GLU A 274 -18.87 -7.42 16.57
N ASP A 275 -18.33 -6.27 17.00
CA ASP A 275 -18.44 -4.98 16.32
C ASP A 275 -17.29 -4.74 15.32
N TYR A 276 -16.48 -5.76 15.05
CA TYR A 276 -15.29 -5.69 14.18
C TYR A 276 -14.28 -4.65 14.64
N ARG A 277 -13.99 -4.57 15.96
CA ARG A 277 -12.93 -3.76 16.56
C ARG A 277 -11.78 -4.66 17.00
N ILE A 278 -10.57 -4.13 16.89
CA ILE A 278 -9.37 -4.87 17.31
C ILE A 278 -9.35 -5.02 18.84
N MET A 279 -9.32 -6.26 19.29
CA MET A 279 -9.15 -6.63 20.69
C MET A 279 -7.69 -7.00 21.02
N GLY A 280 -6.97 -7.53 20.06
CA GLY A 280 -5.59 -7.94 20.27
C GLY A 280 -4.86 -8.20 18.96
N THR A 281 -3.54 -8.26 19.05
CA THR A 281 -2.65 -8.56 17.91
C THR A 281 -1.53 -9.47 18.37
N MET A 282 -1.29 -10.55 17.61
CA MET A 282 -0.20 -11.48 17.78
C MET A 282 0.73 -11.39 16.58
N VAL A 283 2.04 -11.36 16.82
CA VAL A 283 3.08 -11.38 15.79
C VAL A 283 4.06 -12.50 16.13
N ALA A 284 4.31 -13.38 15.19
CA ALA A 284 5.16 -14.57 15.37
C ALA A 284 4.84 -15.36 16.65
N GLY A 285 3.55 -15.53 16.98
CA GLY A 285 3.10 -16.25 18.16
C GLY A 285 3.16 -15.44 19.46
N THR A 286 3.64 -14.20 19.45
CA THR A 286 3.73 -13.32 20.63
C THR A 286 2.61 -12.27 20.60
N ILE A 287 1.86 -12.12 21.71
CA ILE A 287 0.88 -11.04 21.86
C ILE A 287 1.62 -9.70 22.01
N VAL A 288 1.46 -8.83 21.04
CA VAL A 288 2.10 -7.50 21.02
C VAL A 288 1.13 -6.36 21.36
N HIS A 289 -0.16 -6.62 21.35
CA HIS A 289 -1.20 -5.65 21.71
C HIS A 289 -2.46 -6.35 22.22
N GLY A 290 -3.16 -5.72 23.16
CA GLY A 290 -4.41 -6.23 23.75
C GLY A 290 -4.18 -7.42 24.69
N PHE A 291 -5.27 -8.07 25.11
CA PHE A 291 -5.26 -9.20 26.05
C PHE A 291 -4.36 -8.96 27.27
N HIS A 292 -4.60 -7.86 28.02
CA HIS A 292 -4.07 -7.80 29.37
C HIS A 292 -4.62 -9.02 30.11
N ALA A 293 -3.73 -9.94 30.47
CA ALA A 293 -4.08 -11.06 31.31
C ALA A 293 -4.83 -10.54 32.54
N ARG A 294 -6.14 -10.72 32.60
CA ARG A 294 -6.83 -10.70 33.88
C ARG A 294 -6.22 -11.86 34.63
N THR A 295 -5.27 -11.59 35.49
CA THR A 295 -4.84 -12.53 36.54
C THR A 295 -6.09 -12.78 37.37
N THR A 296 -6.87 -13.78 37.00
CA THR A 296 -7.90 -14.31 37.86
C THR A 296 -7.13 -15.02 38.95
N THR A 297 -6.86 -14.34 40.05
CA THR A 297 -6.48 -14.95 41.30
C THR A 297 -7.67 -15.83 41.66
N LEU A 298 -7.58 -17.11 41.35
CA LEU A 298 -8.46 -18.10 41.98
C LEU A 298 -8.09 -18.05 43.44
N ALA A 299 -8.93 -17.37 44.24
CA ALA A 299 -8.90 -17.49 45.65
C ALA A 299 -9.23 -18.94 46.00
N SER A 300 -8.28 -19.61 46.61
CA SER A 300 -8.38 -20.94 47.24
C SER A 300 -9.37 -20.97 48.41
#